data_33504871ad16caee434d6502c7807fb8
#
_entry.id   33504871ad16caee434d6502c7807fb8
#
_cell.length_a   1.000
_cell.length_b   1.000
_cell.length_c   1.000
_cell.angle_alpha   90.00
_cell.angle_beta   90.00
_cell.angle_gamma   90.00
#
_symmetry.space_group_name_H-M   'P 1'
#
loop_
_entity.id
_entity.type
_entity.pdbx_description
1 polymer ?
#
loop_
_entity_poly.entity_id
_entity_poly.type
_entity_poly.pdbx_seq_one_letter_code
_entity_poly.pdbx_strand_id
1 'polypeptide(L)'
;MKQIIFDKSLSLFDEVVAIRRKLHKYPELSFCEKETSSVIKDYLASKGIAFETDVAGYGVVATVVGTAVLPGGATIALRADMDALPIKEESSCEYRSVNEGVMHACGHDAHTAMLLGAASIIHDLRGSFSGKIKFVFQPGEEKLPGGASLMLANGALKDVDFVVGQHVFPDLQCGCVGFHQGPFMASCDEVNIIIRGRGGHAAKPSERSNALLAAADIVSRLSKMFPESDTVALRSDGLLCFGSLIADGTYNVVPPQVSMKGTMRTFNENKRASMKSIISALSHDTAALFGCSADVFIENGYPSLINDNALTEKCRLLASEYLDPSKVLDIPQMMTADDFAFYSQAFPSCFYRIGVSNVSKGIDSKQHTSTFDIDEDALQIGTGLMSFIAISLCNNIILL
;
A
#
# COMPACT_ATOMS: atom_id res chain seq x y z
N MET A 1 29.08 9.85 7.14
CA MET A 1 27.72 9.43 7.50
C MET A 1 27.37 8.08 6.90
N LYS A 2 27.44 7.90 5.57
CA LYS A 2 27.14 6.64 4.87
C LYS A 2 27.77 5.41 5.54
N GLN A 3 29.11 5.39 5.72
CA GLN A 3 29.82 4.25 6.29
C GLN A 3 29.37 3.93 7.73
N ILE A 4 29.16 4.96 8.55
CA ILE A 4 28.69 4.79 9.93
C ILE A 4 27.31 4.12 9.96
N ILE A 5 26.38 4.55 9.09
CA ILE A 5 25.05 3.96 9.00
C ILE A 5 25.12 2.53 8.46
N PHE A 6 25.96 2.28 7.47
CA PHE A 6 26.18 0.94 6.92
C PHE A 6 26.71 -0.01 8.00
N ASP A 7 27.73 0.39 8.76
CA ASP A 7 28.32 -0.44 9.82
C ASP A 7 27.30 -0.70 10.95
N LYS A 8 26.46 0.31 11.28
CA LYS A 8 25.38 0.15 12.26
C LYS A 8 24.29 -0.80 11.75
N SER A 9 23.85 -0.67 10.49
CA SER A 9 22.84 -1.58 9.94
C SER A 9 23.36 -3.03 9.87
N LEU A 10 24.63 -3.21 9.57
CA LEU A 10 25.26 -4.53 9.61
C LEU A 10 25.31 -5.08 11.05
N SER A 11 25.67 -4.25 12.04
CA SER A 11 25.73 -4.68 13.45
C SER A 11 24.35 -5.03 14.04
N LEU A 12 23.26 -4.47 13.50
CA LEU A 12 21.89 -4.74 13.92
C LEU A 12 21.22 -5.85 13.09
N PHE A 13 21.91 -6.43 12.11
CA PHE A 13 21.30 -7.35 11.15
C PHE A 13 20.59 -8.52 11.84
N ASP A 14 21.28 -9.24 12.70
CA ASP A 14 20.72 -10.40 13.40
C ASP A 14 19.53 -10.02 14.30
N GLU A 15 19.56 -8.84 14.92
CA GLU A 15 18.46 -8.32 15.73
C GLU A 15 17.22 -8.02 14.86
N VAL A 16 17.42 -7.38 13.72
CA VAL A 16 16.33 -7.06 12.76
C VAL A 16 15.73 -8.32 12.15
N VAL A 17 16.57 -9.30 11.78
CA VAL A 17 16.13 -10.63 11.33
C VAL A 17 15.30 -11.33 12.41
N ALA A 18 15.75 -11.31 13.66
CA ALA A 18 15.02 -11.94 14.76
C ALA A 18 13.66 -11.29 15.00
N ILE A 19 13.56 -9.95 14.88
CA ILE A 19 12.29 -9.22 14.97
C ILE A 19 11.38 -9.63 13.81
N ARG A 20 11.86 -9.58 12.56
CA ARG A 20 11.11 -9.98 11.38
C ARG A 20 10.53 -11.37 11.52
N ARG A 21 11.35 -12.35 11.89
CA ARG A 21 10.95 -13.75 12.07
C ARG A 21 9.93 -13.93 13.21
N LYS A 22 10.05 -13.14 14.28
CA LYS A 22 9.07 -13.13 15.38
C LYS A 22 7.72 -12.61 14.88
N LEU A 23 7.68 -11.49 14.14
CA LEU A 23 6.46 -10.95 13.57
C LEU A 23 5.83 -11.91 12.54
N HIS A 24 6.66 -12.48 11.67
CA HIS A 24 6.21 -13.47 10.67
C HIS A 24 5.57 -14.70 11.30
N LYS A 25 6.11 -15.15 12.42
CA LYS A 25 5.62 -16.33 13.15
C LYS A 25 4.28 -16.09 13.85
N TYR A 26 3.98 -14.85 14.25
CA TYR A 26 2.78 -14.47 14.99
C TYR A 26 2.02 -13.34 14.26
N PRO A 27 1.59 -13.55 13.00
CA PRO A 27 0.95 -12.53 12.22
C PRO A 27 -0.46 -12.24 12.71
N GLU A 28 -0.89 -10.98 12.63
CA GLU A 28 -2.23 -10.54 13.03
C GLU A 28 -2.90 -9.80 11.87
N LEU A 29 -4.21 -10.01 11.72
CA LEU A 29 -5.00 -9.36 10.67
C LEU A 29 -5.17 -7.86 10.94
N SER A 30 -5.53 -7.12 9.88
CA SER A 30 -5.82 -5.68 9.92
C SER A 30 -6.72 -5.30 11.08
N PHE A 31 -6.29 -4.30 11.85
CA PHE A 31 -6.95 -3.78 13.06
C PHE A 31 -7.04 -4.76 14.24
N CYS A 32 -6.21 -5.83 14.21
CA CYS A 32 -6.10 -6.80 15.29
C CYS A 32 -4.65 -6.95 15.79
N GLU A 33 -3.73 -6.04 15.43
CA GLU A 33 -2.27 -6.11 15.57
C GLU A 33 -1.79 -5.83 17.00
N LYS A 34 -2.39 -6.45 17.98
CA LYS A 34 -2.13 -6.22 19.40
C LYS A 34 -0.73 -6.67 19.82
N GLU A 35 -0.37 -7.90 19.46
CA GLU A 35 0.94 -8.47 19.82
C GLU A 35 2.07 -7.82 19.01
N THR A 36 1.80 -7.52 17.73
CA THR A 36 2.70 -6.75 16.85
C THR A 36 2.99 -5.38 17.47
N SER A 37 1.96 -4.64 17.89
CA SER A 37 2.09 -3.36 18.60
C SER A 37 2.91 -3.52 19.90
N SER A 38 2.73 -4.63 20.65
CA SER A 38 3.52 -4.89 21.87
C SER A 38 5.01 -5.07 21.54
N VAL A 39 5.33 -5.84 20.50
CA VAL A 39 6.72 -6.04 20.06
C VAL A 39 7.38 -4.71 19.70
N ILE A 40 6.68 -3.83 18.98
CA ILE A 40 7.16 -2.50 18.61
C ILE A 40 7.43 -1.66 19.87
N LYS A 41 6.49 -1.59 20.80
CA LYS A 41 6.59 -0.82 22.05
C LYS A 41 7.75 -1.31 22.91
N ASP A 42 7.88 -2.62 23.08
CA ASP A 42 8.94 -3.24 23.88
C ASP A 42 10.33 -2.91 23.29
N TYR A 43 10.46 -2.98 21.97
CA TYR A 43 11.69 -2.64 21.28
C TYR A 43 12.06 -1.16 21.46
N LEU A 44 11.14 -0.24 21.18
CA LEU A 44 11.36 1.19 21.32
C LEU A 44 11.72 1.57 22.77
N ALA A 45 11.02 1.00 23.75
CA ALA A 45 11.32 1.19 25.16
C ALA A 45 12.73 0.68 25.51
N SER A 46 13.14 -0.48 25.01
CA SER A 46 14.48 -1.06 25.26
C SER A 46 15.61 -0.18 24.71
N LYS A 47 15.35 0.60 23.65
CA LYS A 47 16.30 1.55 23.05
C LYS A 47 16.18 2.96 23.64
N GLY A 48 15.24 3.21 24.59
CA GLY A 48 15.02 4.52 25.18
C GLY A 48 14.41 5.55 24.21
N ILE A 49 13.71 5.10 23.18
CA ILE A 49 13.06 5.95 22.18
C ILE A 49 11.65 6.29 22.67
N ALA A 50 11.29 7.58 22.72
CA ALA A 50 9.98 8.03 23.12
C ALA A 50 8.93 7.72 22.05
N PHE A 51 7.74 7.27 22.45
CA PHE A 51 6.66 6.92 21.53
C PHE A 51 5.27 7.19 22.13
N GLU A 52 4.29 7.35 21.25
CA GLU A 52 2.85 7.40 21.52
C GLU A 52 2.22 6.09 21.09
N THR A 53 1.23 5.62 21.83
CA THR A 53 0.53 4.35 21.59
C THR A 53 -0.92 4.57 21.23
N ASP A 54 -1.57 3.50 20.76
CA ASP A 54 -3.01 3.45 20.51
C ASP A 54 -3.49 4.50 19.49
N VAL A 55 -2.58 4.93 18.62
CA VAL A 55 -2.88 5.84 17.50
C VAL A 55 -3.60 5.03 16.42
N ALA A 56 -4.83 5.39 16.10
CA ALA A 56 -5.68 4.61 15.18
C ALA A 56 -5.87 3.13 15.61
N GLY A 57 -6.01 2.87 16.91
CA GLY A 57 -6.14 1.53 17.48
C GLY A 57 -4.81 0.97 17.97
N TYR A 58 -4.13 0.16 17.17
CA TYR A 58 -2.85 -0.48 17.59
C TYR A 58 -1.61 0.24 17.05
N GLY A 59 -1.77 1.35 16.34
CA GLY A 59 -0.65 2.11 15.78
C GLY A 59 0.26 2.71 16.85
N VAL A 60 1.54 2.85 16.52
CA VAL A 60 2.58 3.44 17.36
C VAL A 60 3.31 4.52 16.58
N VAL A 61 3.54 5.67 17.22
CA VAL A 61 4.33 6.76 16.63
C VAL A 61 5.49 7.08 17.55
N ALA A 62 6.71 6.76 17.12
CA ALA A 62 7.91 7.14 17.84
C ALA A 62 8.51 8.43 17.27
N THR A 63 9.27 9.16 18.09
CA THR A 63 9.92 10.41 17.67
C THR A 63 11.33 10.49 18.19
N VAL A 64 12.27 10.77 17.30
CA VAL A 64 13.65 11.12 17.63
C VAL A 64 13.91 12.57 17.21
N VAL A 65 14.36 13.38 18.17
CA VAL A 65 14.72 14.77 17.95
C VAL A 65 16.23 14.85 17.75
N GLY A 66 16.66 15.44 16.63
CA GLY A 66 18.05 15.74 16.36
C GLY A 66 18.58 16.80 17.31
N THR A 67 19.81 16.64 17.77
CA THR A 67 20.45 17.56 18.73
C THR A 67 21.60 18.36 18.11
N ALA A 68 21.90 18.16 16.83
CA ALA A 68 22.87 18.98 16.12
C ALA A 68 22.34 20.41 15.92
N VAL A 69 23.23 21.39 16.08
CA VAL A 69 22.92 22.79 15.78
C VAL A 69 23.31 23.06 14.32
N LEU A 70 22.40 22.71 13.40
CA LEU A 70 22.57 22.87 11.97
C LEU A 70 21.45 23.76 11.40
N PRO A 71 21.71 24.55 10.35
CA PRO A 71 20.64 25.24 9.62
C PRO A 71 19.65 24.24 9.00
N GLY A 72 18.38 24.56 9.02
CA GLY A 72 17.32 23.67 8.56
C GLY A 72 16.65 22.96 9.75
N GLY A 73 16.21 21.74 9.58
CA GLY A 73 15.60 20.97 10.66
C GLY A 73 14.16 20.56 10.34
N ALA A 74 13.98 19.77 9.24
CA ALA A 74 12.69 19.23 8.90
C ALA A 74 12.19 18.20 9.89
N THR A 75 10.89 17.99 9.84
CA THR A 75 10.23 16.84 10.42
C THR A 75 9.92 15.82 9.32
N ILE A 76 10.61 14.69 9.34
CA ILE A 76 10.43 13.60 8.39
C ILE A 76 9.63 12.49 9.06
N ALA A 77 8.59 11.97 8.41
CA ALA A 77 7.91 10.75 8.83
C ALA A 77 8.38 9.57 7.99
N LEU A 78 8.76 8.49 8.65
CA LEU A 78 9.05 7.19 8.05
C LEU A 78 7.89 6.25 8.40
N ARG A 79 7.33 5.53 7.41
CA ARG A 79 6.16 4.65 7.61
C ARG A 79 6.50 3.19 7.37
N ALA A 80 5.99 2.34 8.23
CA ALA A 80 5.79 0.91 7.99
C ALA A 80 4.36 0.51 8.36
N ASP A 81 3.74 -0.29 7.53
CA ASP A 81 2.54 -1.06 7.85
C ASP A 81 2.89 -2.27 8.71
N MET A 82 1.90 -2.88 9.38
CA MET A 82 2.18 -3.94 10.36
C MET A 82 1.17 -5.10 10.35
N ASP A 83 0.14 -5.05 9.53
CA ASP A 83 -0.90 -6.08 9.44
C ASP A 83 -0.54 -7.24 8.51
N ALA A 84 -1.27 -8.35 8.62
CA ALA A 84 -1.12 -9.56 7.84
C ALA A 84 -2.40 -9.91 7.08
N LEU A 85 -2.32 -10.90 6.19
CA LEU A 85 -3.38 -11.33 5.30
C LEU A 85 -4.03 -12.65 5.74
N PRO A 86 -5.33 -12.88 5.43
CA PRO A 86 -6.03 -14.14 5.70
C PRO A 86 -5.62 -15.21 4.67
N ILE A 87 -4.35 -15.58 4.67
CA ILE A 87 -3.74 -16.57 3.77
C ILE A 87 -3.13 -17.68 4.61
N LYS A 88 -3.42 -18.94 4.25
CA LYS A 88 -2.78 -20.10 4.86
C LYS A 88 -1.38 -20.27 4.28
N GLU A 89 -0.38 -20.12 5.13
CA GLU A 89 1.01 -20.26 4.73
C GLU A 89 1.38 -21.71 4.40
N GLU A 90 2.08 -21.90 3.26
CA GLU A 90 2.55 -23.19 2.77
C GLU A 90 4.09 -23.27 2.70
N SER A 91 4.80 -22.26 3.22
CA SER A 91 6.25 -22.26 3.31
C SER A 91 6.75 -23.34 4.28
N SER A 92 8.01 -23.75 4.13
CA SER A 92 8.68 -24.70 5.01
C SER A 92 9.70 -24.04 5.94
N CYS A 93 9.70 -22.70 6.03
CA CYS A 93 10.65 -21.97 6.87
C CYS A 93 10.42 -22.21 8.37
N GLU A 94 11.48 -22.12 9.17
CA GLU A 94 11.42 -22.36 10.63
C GLU A 94 10.56 -21.32 11.38
N TYR A 95 10.40 -20.14 10.80
CA TYR A 95 9.61 -19.03 11.33
C TYR A 95 8.20 -18.93 10.73
N ARG A 96 7.75 -19.98 10.03
CA ARG A 96 6.39 -20.07 9.49
C ARG A 96 5.34 -19.68 10.52
N SER A 97 4.26 -19.05 10.06
CA SER A 97 3.12 -18.67 10.89
C SER A 97 2.57 -19.83 11.72
N VAL A 98 2.37 -19.58 13.01
CA VAL A 98 1.64 -20.49 13.92
C VAL A 98 0.16 -20.16 14.01
N ASN A 99 -0.28 -19.02 13.45
CA ASN A 99 -1.68 -18.60 13.38
C ASN A 99 -2.30 -19.17 12.10
N GLU A 100 -3.06 -20.27 12.22
CA GLU A 100 -3.62 -20.94 11.05
C GLU A 100 -4.49 -19.98 10.22
N GLY A 101 -4.21 -19.93 8.92
CA GLY A 101 -4.95 -19.08 7.97
C GLY A 101 -4.55 -17.61 7.97
N VAL A 102 -3.48 -17.25 8.66
CA VAL A 102 -2.94 -15.86 8.66
C VAL A 102 -1.45 -15.88 8.34
N MET A 103 -1.00 -14.99 7.46
CA MET A 103 0.39 -14.92 6.99
C MET A 103 0.79 -13.48 6.63
N HIS A 104 2.03 -13.09 6.90
CA HIS A 104 2.64 -11.89 6.33
C HIS A 104 3.02 -12.09 4.85
N ALA A 105 2.00 -12.23 3.98
CA ALA A 105 2.20 -12.47 2.56
C ALA A 105 2.44 -11.20 1.74
N CYS A 106 2.48 -10.03 2.37
CA CYS A 106 2.84 -8.74 1.75
C CYS A 106 4.20 -8.20 2.24
N GLY A 107 4.75 -8.76 3.33
CA GLY A 107 6.06 -8.40 3.86
C GLY A 107 6.05 -7.25 4.88
N HIS A 108 4.91 -6.97 5.50
CA HIS A 108 4.79 -5.92 6.53
C HIS A 108 5.60 -6.24 7.81
N ASP A 109 5.88 -7.52 8.08
CA ASP A 109 6.85 -7.96 9.08
C ASP A 109 8.25 -7.41 8.81
N ALA A 110 8.69 -7.42 7.55
CA ALA A 110 9.96 -6.85 7.13
C ALA A 110 9.95 -5.32 7.20
N HIS A 111 8.86 -4.67 6.78
CA HIS A 111 8.74 -3.20 6.88
C HIS A 111 8.85 -2.73 8.32
N THR A 112 8.10 -3.35 9.22
CA THR A 112 8.14 -3.07 10.66
C THR A 112 9.53 -3.32 11.26
N ALA A 113 10.17 -4.44 10.92
CA ALA A 113 11.51 -4.77 11.43
C ALA A 113 12.58 -3.77 10.94
N MET A 114 12.55 -3.41 9.65
CA MET A 114 13.46 -2.42 9.08
C MET A 114 13.25 -1.03 9.70
N LEU A 115 12.01 -0.62 9.95
CA LEU A 115 11.72 0.66 10.58
C LEU A 115 12.18 0.71 12.05
N LEU A 116 12.05 -0.38 12.80
CA LEU A 116 12.59 -0.50 14.16
C LEU A 116 14.12 -0.40 14.16
N GLY A 117 14.78 -1.09 13.25
CA GLY A 117 16.23 -0.98 13.08
C GLY A 117 16.66 0.44 12.72
N ALA A 118 15.94 1.10 11.80
CA ALA A 118 16.19 2.49 11.45
C ALA A 118 16.00 3.44 12.63
N ALA A 119 14.96 3.21 13.46
CA ALA A 119 14.74 4.02 14.68
C ALA A 119 15.90 3.93 15.64
N SER A 120 16.47 2.73 15.84
CA SER A 120 17.66 2.52 16.67
C SER A 120 18.89 3.28 16.13
N ILE A 121 19.18 3.14 14.82
CA ILE A 121 20.30 3.83 14.17
C ILE A 121 20.17 5.36 14.30
N ILE A 122 19.00 5.88 13.99
CA ILE A 122 18.72 7.32 14.00
C ILE A 122 18.77 7.86 15.43
N HIS A 123 18.29 7.10 16.42
CA HIS A 123 18.38 7.49 17.82
C HIS A 123 19.85 7.60 18.28
N ASP A 124 20.67 6.63 17.94
CA ASP A 124 22.11 6.67 18.25
C ASP A 124 22.81 7.85 17.58
N LEU A 125 22.38 8.21 16.37
CA LEU A 125 22.96 9.28 15.56
C LEU A 125 22.27 10.65 15.73
N ARG A 126 21.41 10.83 16.75
CA ARG A 126 20.68 12.08 16.96
C ARG A 126 21.56 13.32 17.10
N GLY A 127 22.83 13.14 17.48
CA GLY A 127 23.82 14.21 17.49
C GLY A 127 24.31 14.67 16.12
N SER A 128 23.89 14.04 15.03
CA SER A 128 24.39 14.29 13.66
C SER A 128 23.38 14.96 12.75
N PHE A 129 22.16 15.23 13.20
CA PHE A 129 21.16 15.95 12.43
C PHE A 129 20.37 16.94 13.29
N SER A 130 19.72 17.91 12.63
CA SER A 130 18.75 18.83 13.22
C SER A 130 17.33 18.44 12.77
N GLY A 131 16.30 18.94 13.48
CA GLY A 131 14.91 18.59 13.18
C GLY A 131 14.40 17.36 13.89
N LYS A 132 13.42 16.66 13.30
CA LYS A 132 12.74 15.53 13.92
C LYS A 132 12.54 14.40 12.90
N ILE A 133 12.63 13.16 13.37
CA ILE A 133 12.23 12.00 12.59
C ILE A 133 11.18 11.22 13.37
N LYS A 134 9.99 11.08 12.77
CA LYS A 134 8.88 10.29 13.29
C LYS A 134 8.89 8.92 12.62
N PHE A 135 8.61 7.88 13.39
CA PHE A 135 8.48 6.50 12.95
C PHE A 135 7.03 6.09 13.14
N VAL A 136 6.34 5.89 12.03
CA VAL A 136 4.90 5.61 11.98
C VAL A 136 4.70 4.13 11.72
N PHE A 137 4.36 3.37 12.77
CA PHE A 137 3.97 1.97 12.68
C PHE A 137 2.45 1.92 12.55
N GLN A 138 1.99 1.65 11.35
CA GLN A 138 0.61 1.82 10.94
C GLN A 138 -0.15 0.50 10.93
N PRO A 139 -1.33 0.38 11.60
CA PRO A 139 -2.19 -0.79 11.49
C PRO A 139 -3.03 -0.75 10.22
N GLY A 140 -3.55 -1.90 9.79
CA GLY A 140 -4.68 -2.03 8.88
C GLY A 140 -4.48 -1.44 7.48
N GLU A 141 -3.37 -1.74 6.79
CA GLU A 141 -3.17 -1.35 5.40
C GLU A 141 -4.08 -2.15 4.45
N GLU A 142 -4.25 -3.45 4.70
CA GLU A 142 -4.91 -4.42 3.81
C GLU A 142 -6.45 -4.38 3.87
N LYS A 143 -7.02 -3.46 4.68
CA LYS A 143 -8.46 -3.39 4.90
C LYS A 143 -8.97 -1.96 5.00
N LEU A 144 -10.03 -1.64 4.23
CA LEU A 144 -10.72 -0.35 4.34
C LEU A 144 -11.21 -0.07 5.77
N PRO A 145 -11.15 1.18 6.21
CA PRO A 145 -10.86 2.40 5.44
C PRO A 145 -9.36 2.70 5.24
N GLY A 146 -8.45 1.79 5.63
CA GLY A 146 -7.01 1.98 5.64
C GLY A 146 -6.51 2.69 6.90
N GLY A 147 -5.48 2.09 7.53
CA GLY A 147 -4.87 2.65 8.72
C GLY A 147 -4.26 4.02 8.51
N ALA A 148 -3.74 4.32 7.30
CA ALA A 148 -3.18 5.63 6.99
C ALA A 148 -4.21 6.75 7.16
N SER A 149 -5.45 6.57 6.70
CA SER A 149 -6.53 7.55 6.88
C SER A 149 -6.84 7.80 8.35
N LEU A 150 -6.84 6.73 9.15
CA LEU A 150 -7.07 6.80 10.59
C LEU A 150 -5.90 7.43 11.34
N MET A 151 -4.65 7.11 10.98
CA MET A 151 -3.44 7.73 11.54
C MET A 151 -3.44 9.24 11.28
N LEU A 152 -3.81 9.69 10.08
CA LEU A 152 -3.97 11.11 9.75
C LEU A 152 -5.04 11.77 10.61
N ALA A 153 -6.22 11.16 10.72
CA ALA A 153 -7.33 11.67 11.52
C ALA A 153 -6.97 11.79 13.03
N ASN A 154 -6.10 10.90 13.52
CA ASN A 154 -5.60 10.93 14.90
C ASN A 154 -4.37 11.86 15.09
N GLY A 155 -3.93 12.58 14.05
CA GLY A 155 -2.86 13.56 14.14
C GLY A 155 -1.44 12.99 14.22
N ALA A 156 -1.22 11.72 13.83
CA ALA A 156 0.08 11.06 13.84
C ALA A 156 1.17 11.86 13.10
N LEU A 157 0.78 12.54 12.01
CA LEU A 157 1.67 13.31 11.15
C LEU A 157 1.59 14.83 11.40
N LYS A 158 1.13 15.25 12.56
CA LYS A 158 1.16 16.68 12.91
C LYS A 158 2.62 17.20 12.86
N ASP A 159 2.79 18.37 12.24
CA ASP A 159 4.08 19.06 12.06
C ASP A 159 5.10 18.25 11.23
N VAL A 160 4.65 17.40 10.31
CA VAL A 160 5.49 16.68 9.34
C VAL A 160 5.63 17.51 8.06
N ASP A 161 6.86 17.59 7.54
CA ASP A 161 7.15 18.27 6.27
C ASP A 161 7.15 17.28 5.09
N PHE A 162 7.68 16.07 5.30
CA PHE A 162 7.81 15.02 4.29
C PHE A 162 7.50 13.64 4.85
N VAL A 163 6.92 12.77 4.00
CA VAL A 163 6.68 11.36 4.35
C VAL A 163 7.45 10.45 3.41
N VAL A 164 8.18 9.49 3.97
CA VAL A 164 8.92 8.49 3.20
C VAL A 164 8.49 7.10 3.66
N GLY A 165 8.15 6.25 2.69
CA GLY A 165 7.86 4.84 2.91
C GLY A 165 8.66 3.95 1.98
N GLN A 166 8.96 2.73 2.43
CA GLN A 166 9.51 1.70 1.56
C GLN A 166 8.62 0.46 1.60
N HIS A 167 8.59 -0.26 0.49
CA HIS A 167 7.83 -1.50 0.40
C HIS A 167 8.67 -2.58 -0.27
N VAL A 168 8.69 -3.78 0.29
CA VAL A 168 9.35 -4.94 -0.33
C VAL A 168 8.74 -5.26 -1.70
N PHE A 169 9.57 -5.64 -2.65
CA PHE A 169 9.11 -5.87 -4.02
C PHE A 169 9.80 -7.10 -4.63
N PRO A 170 9.07 -8.22 -4.80
CA PRO A 170 9.64 -9.47 -5.29
C PRO A 170 9.96 -9.48 -6.80
N ASP A 171 9.58 -8.42 -7.55
CA ASP A 171 9.98 -8.26 -8.94
C ASP A 171 11.36 -7.59 -9.08
N LEU A 172 11.95 -7.14 -7.98
CA LEU A 172 13.32 -6.66 -7.90
C LEU A 172 14.21 -7.63 -7.14
N GLN A 173 15.42 -7.82 -7.64
CA GLN A 173 16.45 -8.60 -6.96
C GLN A 173 16.88 -7.91 -5.66
N CYS A 174 17.13 -8.70 -4.61
CA CYS A 174 17.73 -8.22 -3.37
C CYS A 174 19.02 -7.44 -3.66
N GLY A 175 19.19 -6.30 -2.99
CA GLY A 175 20.28 -5.35 -3.27
C GLY A 175 19.89 -4.21 -4.21
N CYS A 176 18.75 -4.29 -4.90
CA CYS A 176 18.25 -3.22 -5.75
C CYS A 176 17.12 -2.44 -5.07
N VAL A 177 16.95 -1.18 -5.46
CA VAL A 177 15.80 -0.34 -5.06
C VAL A 177 15.19 0.32 -6.29
N GLY A 178 13.88 0.56 -6.25
CA GLY A 178 13.13 1.11 -7.38
C GLY A 178 12.39 2.38 -6.99
N PHE A 179 12.48 3.41 -7.84
CA PHE A 179 11.80 4.69 -7.68
C PHE A 179 10.90 4.99 -8.86
N HIS A 180 9.84 5.75 -8.62
CA HIS A 180 8.95 6.29 -9.64
C HIS A 180 8.50 7.70 -9.22
N GLN A 181 8.66 8.68 -10.11
CA GLN A 181 8.21 10.06 -9.88
C GLN A 181 6.77 10.24 -10.34
N GLY A 182 6.00 11.08 -9.64
CA GLY A 182 4.62 11.38 -9.98
C GLY A 182 3.63 10.26 -9.63
N PRO A 183 2.56 10.07 -10.43
CA PRO A 183 1.55 9.04 -10.17
C PRO A 183 2.17 7.65 -10.21
N PHE A 184 2.19 6.96 -9.06
CA PHE A 184 2.92 5.70 -8.92
C PHE A 184 2.01 4.49 -8.78
N MET A 185 0.99 4.54 -7.88
CA MET A 185 0.04 3.45 -7.70
C MET A 185 -1.38 3.94 -7.93
N ALA A 186 -2.24 3.06 -8.46
CA ALA A 186 -3.61 3.44 -8.82
C ALA A 186 -4.51 3.57 -7.58
N SER A 187 -5.58 4.35 -7.72
CA SER A 187 -6.71 4.30 -6.79
C SER A 187 -7.40 2.94 -6.82
N CYS A 188 -8.17 2.63 -5.78
CA CYS A 188 -8.90 1.36 -5.68
C CYS A 188 -10.32 1.63 -5.19
N ASP A 189 -11.31 1.49 -6.07
CA ASP A 189 -12.73 1.63 -5.71
C ASP A 189 -13.49 0.34 -6.02
N GLU A 190 -14.48 0.02 -5.17
CA GLU A 190 -15.40 -1.07 -5.40
C GLU A 190 -16.68 -0.56 -6.04
N VAL A 191 -17.09 -1.19 -7.15
CA VAL A 191 -18.28 -0.83 -7.91
C VAL A 191 -19.32 -1.93 -7.77
N ASN A 192 -20.47 -1.59 -7.17
CA ASN A 192 -21.61 -2.47 -7.00
C ASN A 192 -22.80 -1.89 -7.74
N ILE A 193 -23.38 -2.64 -8.70
CA ILE A 193 -24.54 -2.22 -9.49
C ILE A 193 -25.62 -3.29 -9.37
N ILE A 194 -26.82 -2.87 -8.99
CA ILE A 194 -27.99 -3.75 -8.93
C ILE A 194 -29.01 -3.26 -9.93
N ILE A 195 -29.31 -4.08 -10.94
CA ILE A 195 -30.38 -3.81 -11.92
C ILE A 195 -31.66 -4.47 -11.44
N ARG A 196 -32.73 -3.67 -11.36
CA ARG A 196 -34.07 -4.13 -10.96
C ARG A 196 -35.08 -3.95 -12.08
N GLY A 197 -35.86 -5.02 -12.32
CA GLY A 197 -36.91 -5.02 -13.31
C GLY A 197 -38.08 -5.89 -12.90
N ARG A 198 -39.04 -6.07 -13.81
CA ARG A 198 -40.10 -7.08 -13.63
C ARG A 198 -39.63 -8.41 -14.22
N GLY A 199 -39.43 -9.42 -13.39
CA GLY A 199 -39.23 -10.78 -13.84
C GLY A 199 -40.47 -11.35 -14.52
N GLY A 200 -40.32 -12.47 -15.22
CA GLY A 200 -41.48 -13.08 -15.85
C GLY A 200 -41.14 -14.14 -16.89
N HIS A 201 -42.20 -14.65 -17.52
CA HIS A 201 -42.09 -15.71 -18.53
C HIS A 201 -41.31 -15.22 -19.77
N ALA A 202 -40.26 -15.96 -20.14
CA ALA A 202 -39.38 -15.56 -21.26
C ALA A 202 -40.12 -15.31 -22.58
N ALA A 203 -41.17 -16.08 -22.89
CA ALA A 203 -41.98 -15.94 -24.10
C ALA A 203 -43.02 -14.80 -24.04
N LYS A 204 -43.11 -14.05 -22.94
CA LYS A 204 -44.07 -12.94 -22.77
C LYS A 204 -43.35 -11.59 -22.53
N PRO A 205 -42.67 -11.02 -23.53
CA PRO A 205 -41.83 -9.82 -23.34
C PRO A 205 -42.63 -8.58 -22.96
N SER A 206 -43.91 -8.47 -23.30
CA SER A 206 -44.77 -7.34 -22.91
C SER A 206 -45.17 -7.31 -21.43
N GLU A 207 -45.06 -8.46 -20.72
CA GLU A 207 -45.40 -8.58 -19.30
C GLU A 207 -44.22 -8.38 -18.37
N ARG A 208 -43.00 -8.23 -18.92
CA ARG A 208 -41.73 -8.14 -18.15
C ARG A 208 -40.79 -7.06 -18.67
N SER A 209 -39.79 -6.72 -17.87
CA SER A 209 -38.56 -6.05 -18.32
C SER A 209 -37.42 -7.08 -18.38
N ASN A 210 -36.23 -6.71 -18.89
CA ASN A 210 -35.12 -7.63 -19.00
C ASN A 210 -33.87 -7.11 -18.31
N ALA A 211 -33.82 -7.34 -17.01
CA ALA A 211 -32.69 -6.93 -16.17
C ALA A 211 -31.37 -7.57 -16.61
N LEU A 212 -31.41 -8.80 -17.15
CA LEU A 212 -30.20 -9.50 -17.63
C LEU A 212 -29.62 -8.82 -18.89
N LEU A 213 -30.47 -8.45 -19.87
CA LEU A 213 -30.00 -7.73 -21.06
C LEU A 213 -29.49 -6.33 -20.69
N ALA A 214 -30.17 -5.63 -19.77
CA ALA A 214 -29.72 -4.34 -19.28
C ALA A 214 -28.32 -4.44 -18.65
N ALA A 215 -28.11 -5.41 -17.78
CA ALA A 215 -26.81 -5.64 -17.14
C ALA A 215 -25.70 -5.98 -18.16
N ALA A 216 -25.99 -6.85 -19.14
CA ALA A 216 -25.04 -7.21 -20.19
C ALA A 216 -24.64 -6.00 -21.07
N ASP A 217 -25.61 -5.12 -21.42
CA ASP A 217 -25.34 -3.90 -22.20
C ASP A 217 -24.52 -2.89 -21.37
N ILE A 218 -24.82 -2.70 -20.09
CA ILE A 218 -24.05 -1.86 -19.18
C ILE A 218 -22.58 -2.33 -19.12
N VAL A 219 -22.35 -3.61 -18.85
CA VAL A 219 -20.98 -4.17 -18.81
C VAL A 219 -20.29 -3.94 -20.16
N SER A 220 -20.94 -4.26 -21.27
CA SER A 220 -20.36 -4.08 -22.61
C SER A 220 -19.97 -2.63 -22.93
N ARG A 221 -20.81 -1.66 -22.56
CA ARG A 221 -20.54 -0.24 -22.78
C ARG A 221 -19.44 0.28 -21.89
N LEU A 222 -19.49 -0.03 -20.59
CA LEU A 222 -18.50 0.41 -19.61
C LEU A 222 -17.11 -0.19 -19.89
N SER A 223 -17.03 -1.49 -20.24
CA SER A 223 -15.77 -2.13 -20.60
C SER A 223 -15.13 -1.57 -21.89
N LYS A 224 -15.94 -1.04 -22.81
CA LYS A 224 -15.41 -0.32 -23.99
C LYS A 224 -14.88 1.06 -23.65
N MET A 225 -15.49 1.74 -22.67
CA MET A 225 -15.06 3.09 -22.24
C MET A 225 -13.82 3.03 -21.32
N PHE A 226 -13.72 1.99 -20.52
CA PHE A 226 -12.63 1.78 -19.53
C PHE A 226 -12.04 0.39 -19.71
N PRO A 227 -11.26 0.17 -20.79
CA PRO A 227 -10.79 -1.16 -21.15
C PRO A 227 -9.78 -1.71 -20.18
N GLU A 228 -9.85 -3.03 -19.97
CA GLU A 228 -8.80 -3.79 -19.30
C GLU A 228 -7.60 -3.88 -20.24
N SER A 229 -6.45 -3.32 -19.84
CA SER A 229 -5.25 -3.34 -20.66
C SER A 229 -3.99 -3.36 -19.83
N ASP A 230 -3.03 -4.17 -20.27
CA ASP A 230 -1.67 -4.19 -19.72
C ASP A 230 -0.77 -3.13 -20.34
N THR A 231 -1.21 -2.42 -21.38
CA THR A 231 -0.41 -1.37 -22.01
C THR A 231 -0.51 -0.04 -21.27
N VAL A 232 0.64 0.58 -20.99
CA VAL A 232 0.76 1.84 -20.23
C VAL A 232 -0.07 2.97 -20.85
N ALA A 233 -0.17 3.04 -22.19
CA ALA A 233 -0.94 4.08 -22.90
C ALA A 233 -2.45 4.04 -22.61
N LEU A 234 -3.03 2.85 -22.39
CA LEU A 234 -4.44 2.67 -22.06
C LEU A 234 -4.71 2.74 -20.55
N ARG A 235 -3.68 2.55 -19.70
CA ARG A 235 -3.77 2.73 -18.24
C ARG A 235 -4.03 4.18 -17.83
N SER A 236 -3.64 5.16 -18.63
CA SER A 236 -3.90 6.58 -18.36
C SER A 236 -5.38 6.93 -18.28
N ASP A 237 -6.26 6.16 -18.94
CA ASP A 237 -7.71 6.40 -18.98
C ASP A 237 -8.49 5.73 -17.85
N GLY A 238 -7.83 4.95 -17.00
CA GLY A 238 -8.42 4.18 -15.92
C GLY A 238 -8.95 2.83 -16.40
N LEU A 239 -9.13 1.93 -15.46
CA LEU A 239 -9.62 0.57 -15.67
C LEU A 239 -10.90 0.35 -14.89
N LEU A 240 -11.88 -0.32 -15.50
CA LEU A 240 -13.07 -0.87 -14.83
C LEU A 240 -13.19 -2.34 -15.22
N CYS A 241 -13.08 -3.22 -14.23
CA CYS A 241 -13.23 -4.66 -14.40
C CYS A 241 -14.39 -5.19 -13.56
N PHE A 242 -15.30 -5.94 -14.18
CA PHE A 242 -16.38 -6.64 -13.48
C PHE A 242 -15.99 -8.10 -13.25
N GLY A 243 -15.76 -8.46 -11.98
CA GLY A 243 -15.44 -9.84 -11.58
C GLY A 243 -16.66 -10.71 -11.30
N SER A 244 -17.86 -10.12 -11.19
CA SER A 244 -19.07 -10.87 -10.89
C SER A 244 -20.30 -10.27 -11.58
N LEU A 245 -21.11 -11.14 -12.18
CA LEU A 245 -22.47 -10.84 -12.68
C LEU A 245 -23.36 -12.00 -12.28
N ILE A 246 -24.32 -11.76 -11.39
CA ILE A 246 -25.24 -12.78 -10.86
C ILE A 246 -26.67 -12.48 -11.27
N ALA A 247 -27.28 -13.42 -11.99
CA ALA A 247 -28.66 -13.39 -12.44
C ALA A 247 -29.31 -14.74 -12.14
N ASP A 248 -30.19 -14.77 -11.14
CA ASP A 248 -30.85 -16.00 -10.67
C ASP A 248 -32.15 -16.24 -11.46
N GLY A 249 -32.01 -16.71 -12.69
CA GLY A 249 -33.10 -17.07 -13.61
C GLY A 249 -33.05 -18.54 -14.02
N THR A 250 -34.04 -18.96 -14.84
CA THR A 250 -34.06 -20.30 -15.43
C THR A 250 -34.31 -20.22 -16.94
N TYR A 251 -34.34 -21.35 -17.64
CA TYR A 251 -34.52 -21.41 -19.11
C TYR A 251 -35.68 -20.56 -19.63
N ASN A 252 -36.77 -20.48 -18.90
CA ASN A 252 -38.01 -19.81 -19.30
C ASN A 252 -38.48 -18.72 -18.32
N VAL A 253 -37.61 -18.36 -17.32
CA VAL A 253 -37.89 -17.32 -16.32
C VAL A 253 -36.77 -16.26 -16.36
N VAL A 254 -37.14 -15.05 -16.74
CA VAL A 254 -36.24 -13.89 -16.66
C VAL A 254 -36.23 -13.36 -15.24
N PRO A 255 -35.05 -13.20 -14.61
CA PRO A 255 -34.97 -12.76 -13.23
C PRO A 255 -35.37 -11.29 -13.05
N PRO A 256 -35.96 -10.93 -11.90
CA PRO A 256 -36.32 -9.55 -11.59
C PRO A 256 -35.12 -8.68 -11.21
N GLN A 257 -34.00 -9.31 -10.90
CA GLN A 257 -32.79 -8.60 -10.43
C GLN A 257 -31.53 -9.22 -11.00
N VAL A 258 -30.51 -8.39 -11.26
CA VAL A 258 -29.14 -8.78 -11.56
C VAL A 258 -28.20 -7.93 -10.72
N SER A 259 -27.22 -8.57 -10.08
CA SER A 259 -26.17 -7.87 -9.35
C SER A 259 -24.83 -8.00 -10.06
N MET A 260 -24.09 -6.90 -10.11
CA MET A 260 -22.74 -6.83 -10.69
C MET A 260 -21.77 -6.27 -9.67
N LYS A 261 -20.56 -6.83 -9.60
CA LYS A 261 -19.48 -6.34 -8.76
C LYS A 261 -18.22 -6.18 -9.58
N GLY A 262 -17.55 -5.06 -9.41
CA GLY A 262 -16.32 -4.73 -10.12
C GLY A 262 -15.37 -3.87 -9.31
N THR A 263 -14.20 -3.63 -9.86
CA THR A 263 -13.20 -2.70 -9.32
C THR A 263 -12.88 -1.63 -10.35
N MET A 264 -12.66 -0.41 -9.86
CA MET A 264 -12.23 0.73 -10.66
C MET A 264 -10.85 1.19 -10.20
N ARG A 265 -9.94 1.45 -11.14
CA ARG A 265 -8.56 1.84 -10.91
C ARG A 265 -8.19 3.03 -11.78
N THR A 266 -7.50 4.03 -11.24
CA THR A 266 -6.92 5.15 -12.01
C THR A 266 -5.78 5.82 -11.25
N PHE A 267 -4.89 6.48 -11.98
CA PHE A 267 -3.78 7.26 -11.41
C PHE A 267 -4.11 8.74 -11.22
N ASN A 268 -5.37 9.16 -11.44
CA ASN A 268 -5.75 10.56 -11.44
C ASN A 268 -7.09 10.77 -10.72
N GLU A 269 -7.12 11.56 -9.66
CA GLU A 269 -8.32 11.78 -8.82
C GLU A 269 -9.45 12.52 -9.58
N ASN A 270 -9.13 13.44 -10.51
CA ASN A 270 -10.16 14.08 -11.34
C ASN A 270 -10.80 13.06 -12.29
N LYS A 271 -9.99 12.17 -12.88
CA LYS A 271 -10.48 11.06 -13.69
C LYS A 271 -11.33 10.09 -12.86
N ARG A 272 -10.88 9.78 -11.63
CA ARG A 272 -11.61 8.95 -10.66
C ARG A 272 -13.02 9.47 -10.41
N ALA A 273 -13.17 10.77 -10.14
CA ALA A 273 -14.47 11.42 -9.95
C ALA A 273 -15.32 11.37 -11.23
N SER A 274 -14.72 11.64 -12.40
CA SER A 274 -15.40 11.55 -13.69
C SER A 274 -15.89 10.13 -14.00
N MET A 275 -15.05 9.10 -13.79
CA MET A 275 -15.42 7.70 -13.97
C MET A 275 -16.63 7.31 -13.13
N LYS A 276 -16.66 7.69 -11.84
CA LYS A 276 -17.81 7.43 -10.95
C LYS A 276 -19.10 8.02 -11.49
N SER A 277 -19.04 9.26 -11.96
CA SER A 277 -20.20 9.95 -12.57
C SER A 277 -20.68 9.26 -13.84
N ILE A 278 -19.75 8.85 -14.73
CA ILE A 278 -20.06 8.15 -15.97
C ILE A 278 -20.67 6.77 -15.70
N ILE A 279 -20.08 5.99 -14.77
CA ILE A 279 -20.60 4.66 -14.38
C ILE A 279 -22.04 4.78 -13.89
N SER A 280 -22.31 5.75 -13.02
CA SER A 280 -23.65 5.98 -12.49
C SER A 280 -24.63 6.39 -13.57
N ALA A 281 -24.34 7.42 -14.35
CA ALA A 281 -25.23 7.93 -15.40
C ALA A 281 -25.53 6.86 -16.46
N LEU A 282 -24.48 6.21 -17.00
CA LEU A 282 -24.65 5.19 -18.03
C LEU A 282 -25.46 3.99 -17.52
N SER A 283 -25.27 3.59 -16.27
CA SER A 283 -26.04 2.49 -15.68
C SER A 283 -27.52 2.82 -15.56
N HIS A 284 -27.88 4.02 -15.08
CA HIS A 284 -29.27 4.47 -14.99
C HIS A 284 -29.92 4.59 -16.38
N ASP A 285 -29.25 5.27 -17.31
CA ASP A 285 -29.77 5.50 -18.66
C ASP A 285 -29.96 4.17 -19.41
N THR A 286 -28.98 3.27 -19.33
CA THR A 286 -29.08 1.97 -20.00
C THR A 286 -30.17 1.10 -19.36
N ALA A 287 -30.28 1.04 -18.04
CA ALA A 287 -31.34 0.28 -17.38
C ALA A 287 -32.72 0.75 -17.80
N ALA A 288 -32.95 2.07 -17.93
CA ALA A 288 -34.20 2.66 -18.35
C ALA A 288 -34.62 2.21 -19.78
N LEU A 289 -33.67 2.03 -20.72
CA LEU A 289 -33.94 1.52 -22.05
C LEU A 289 -34.57 0.12 -22.06
N PHE A 290 -34.30 -0.67 -21.03
CA PHE A 290 -34.86 -2.02 -20.86
C PHE A 290 -36.08 -2.07 -19.93
N GLY A 291 -36.62 -0.92 -19.50
CA GLY A 291 -37.73 -0.80 -18.57
C GLY A 291 -37.31 -1.29 -17.13
N CYS A 292 -36.04 -1.08 -16.79
CA CYS A 292 -35.43 -1.41 -15.50
C CYS A 292 -34.97 -0.15 -14.79
N SER A 293 -34.63 -0.29 -13.51
CA SER A 293 -33.86 0.70 -12.72
C SER A 293 -32.48 0.13 -12.35
N ALA A 294 -31.54 1.04 -12.05
CA ALA A 294 -30.24 0.70 -11.54
C ALA A 294 -30.03 1.34 -10.17
N ASP A 295 -29.51 0.57 -9.20
CA ASP A 295 -28.94 1.10 -7.97
C ASP A 295 -27.41 1.00 -8.09
N VAL A 296 -26.68 2.11 -8.04
CA VAL A 296 -25.23 2.17 -8.22
C VAL A 296 -24.58 2.61 -6.90
N PHE A 297 -23.75 1.76 -6.35
CA PHE A 297 -22.99 2.02 -5.13
C PHE A 297 -21.50 1.89 -5.46
N ILE A 298 -20.75 3.00 -5.33
CA ILE A 298 -19.30 2.99 -5.51
C ILE A 298 -18.67 3.32 -4.16
N GLU A 299 -18.07 2.31 -3.55
CA GLU A 299 -17.35 2.46 -2.29
C GLU A 299 -15.97 3.05 -2.57
N ASN A 300 -15.67 4.15 -1.86
CA ASN A 300 -14.37 4.80 -1.98
C ASN A 300 -13.32 3.97 -1.24
N GLY A 301 -12.42 3.38 -2.01
CA GLY A 301 -11.20 2.81 -1.48
C GLY A 301 -10.06 3.82 -1.44
N TYR A 302 -8.83 3.34 -1.56
CA TYR A 302 -7.64 4.19 -1.49
C TYR A 302 -7.54 5.14 -2.69
N PRO A 303 -7.07 6.40 -2.49
CA PRO A 303 -6.81 7.31 -3.59
C PRO A 303 -5.58 6.84 -4.40
N SER A 304 -5.28 7.53 -5.49
CA SER A 304 -4.03 7.33 -6.22
C SER A 304 -2.84 7.77 -5.37
N LEU A 305 -1.78 6.94 -5.33
CA LEU A 305 -0.53 7.30 -4.69
C LEU A 305 0.32 8.10 -5.67
N ILE A 306 0.68 9.32 -5.25
CA ILE A 306 1.47 10.25 -6.06
C ILE A 306 2.75 10.59 -5.31
N ASN A 307 3.87 10.16 -5.85
CA ASN A 307 5.17 10.56 -5.35
C ASN A 307 5.49 12.01 -5.74
N ASP A 308 5.94 12.81 -4.79
CA ASP A 308 6.44 14.14 -5.08
C ASP A 308 7.73 14.05 -5.92
N ASN A 309 7.78 14.80 -7.04
CA ASN A 309 8.87 14.67 -7.99
C ASN A 309 10.23 15.10 -7.39
N ALA A 310 10.26 16.23 -6.67
CA ALA A 310 11.50 16.77 -6.13
C ALA A 310 12.03 15.92 -4.98
N LEU A 311 11.15 15.52 -4.06
CA LEU A 311 11.51 14.63 -2.95
C LEU A 311 11.94 13.25 -3.45
N THR A 312 11.26 12.69 -4.44
CA THR A 312 11.59 11.37 -4.99
C THR A 312 12.94 11.37 -5.70
N GLU A 313 13.22 12.42 -6.49
CA GLU A 313 14.55 12.59 -7.10
C GLU A 313 15.63 12.72 -6.03
N LYS A 314 15.38 13.49 -4.98
CA LYS A 314 16.32 13.61 -3.87
C LYS A 314 16.56 12.26 -3.17
N CYS A 315 15.51 11.50 -2.88
CA CYS A 315 15.63 10.16 -2.31
C CYS A 315 16.39 9.20 -3.24
N ARG A 316 16.14 9.26 -4.54
CA ARG A 316 16.84 8.48 -5.57
C ARG A 316 18.34 8.77 -5.61
N LEU A 317 18.72 10.05 -5.56
CA LEU A 317 20.12 10.48 -5.50
C LEU A 317 20.81 10.02 -4.22
N LEU A 318 20.13 10.14 -3.06
CA LEU A 318 20.63 9.64 -1.78
C LEU A 318 20.77 8.12 -1.80
N ALA A 319 19.83 7.40 -2.41
CA ALA A 319 19.95 5.95 -2.59
C ALA A 319 21.16 5.58 -3.48
N SER A 320 21.41 6.35 -4.55
CA SER A 320 22.60 6.16 -5.41
C SER A 320 23.92 6.48 -4.70
N GLU A 321 23.88 7.39 -3.71
CA GLU A 321 25.03 7.64 -2.84
C GLU A 321 25.23 6.50 -1.84
N TYR A 322 24.14 5.97 -1.25
CA TYR A 322 24.20 4.91 -0.24
C TYR A 322 24.54 3.54 -0.84
N LEU A 323 23.93 3.17 -1.96
CA LEU A 323 24.18 1.93 -2.70
C LEU A 323 25.14 2.20 -3.88
N ASP A 324 25.33 1.19 -4.72
CA ASP A 324 25.89 1.36 -6.05
C ASP A 324 24.82 1.96 -6.97
N PRO A 325 25.10 3.00 -7.79
CA PRO A 325 24.12 3.61 -8.69
C PRO A 325 23.43 2.60 -9.62
N SER A 326 24.11 1.50 -10.01
CA SER A 326 23.52 0.43 -10.83
C SER A 326 22.42 -0.37 -10.11
N LYS A 327 22.29 -0.20 -8.80
CA LYS A 327 21.26 -0.84 -7.96
C LYS A 327 20.03 0.03 -7.74
N VAL A 328 20.05 1.27 -8.24
CA VAL A 328 18.95 2.24 -8.12
C VAL A 328 18.26 2.36 -9.48
N LEU A 329 17.04 1.83 -9.55
CA LEU A 329 16.32 1.62 -10.80
C LEU A 329 15.09 2.54 -10.88
N ASP A 330 14.74 2.94 -12.11
CA ASP A 330 13.44 3.51 -12.39
C ASP A 330 12.45 2.36 -12.64
N ILE A 331 11.30 2.39 -11.97
CA ILE A 331 10.27 1.35 -12.09
C ILE A 331 8.97 1.93 -12.65
N PRO A 332 8.17 1.11 -13.35
CA PRO A 332 6.93 1.58 -13.93
C PRO A 332 5.85 1.84 -12.88
N GLN A 333 4.79 2.55 -13.31
CA GLN A 333 3.52 2.67 -12.56
C GLN A 333 2.91 1.29 -12.30
N MET A 334 2.19 1.16 -11.16
CA MET A 334 1.54 -0.07 -10.72
C MET A 334 0.03 0.11 -10.59
N MET A 335 -0.74 -0.85 -11.12
CA MET A 335 -2.21 -0.86 -10.96
C MET A 335 -2.66 -1.35 -9.58
N THR A 336 -1.74 -1.82 -8.72
CA THR A 336 -1.98 -2.10 -7.31
C THR A 336 -2.20 -0.80 -6.54
N ALA A 337 -2.83 -0.89 -5.39
CA ALA A 337 -3.07 0.23 -4.48
C ALA A 337 -2.32 0.01 -3.17
N ASP A 338 -2.11 1.07 -2.41
CA ASP A 338 -1.56 1.07 -1.05
C ASP A 338 -2.12 2.30 -0.34
N ASP A 339 -2.51 2.16 0.91
CA ASP A 339 -3.12 3.25 1.66
C ASP A 339 -2.14 4.38 2.05
N PHE A 340 -0.82 4.17 1.84
CA PHE A 340 0.18 5.26 1.85
C PHE A 340 -0.25 6.42 0.93
N ALA A 341 -1.12 6.15 -0.02
CA ALA A 341 -1.75 7.15 -0.87
C ALA A 341 -2.39 8.29 -0.06
N PHE A 342 -2.99 8.01 1.10
CA PHE A 342 -3.55 9.07 1.94
C PHE A 342 -2.47 10.05 2.44
N TYR A 343 -1.29 9.55 2.77
CA TYR A 343 -0.16 10.42 3.13
C TYR A 343 0.31 11.23 1.92
N SER A 344 0.41 10.61 0.75
CA SER A 344 0.85 11.29 -0.48
C SER A 344 -0.13 12.37 -0.97
N GLN A 345 -1.41 12.28 -0.61
CA GLN A 345 -2.40 13.33 -0.88
C GLN A 345 -2.31 14.50 0.12
N ALA A 346 -1.72 14.27 1.30
CA ALA A 346 -1.66 15.27 2.37
C ALA A 346 -0.27 15.95 2.49
N PHE A 347 0.80 15.27 2.09
CA PHE A 347 2.18 15.72 2.24
C PHE A 347 3.01 15.41 1.00
N PRO A 348 4.06 16.19 0.68
CA PRO A 348 5.10 15.74 -0.23
C PRO A 348 5.68 14.41 0.25
N SER A 349 5.55 13.37 -0.58
CA SER A 349 5.84 11.99 -0.17
C SER A 349 6.68 11.25 -1.20
N CYS A 350 7.50 10.32 -0.71
CA CYS A 350 8.24 9.38 -1.53
C CYS A 350 7.99 7.95 -1.05
N PHE A 351 7.36 7.14 -1.88
CA PHE A 351 7.17 5.71 -1.65
C PHE A 351 8.00 4.95 -2.66
N TYR A 352 8.99 4.18 -2.20
CA TYR A 352 9.91 3.45 -3.07
C TYR A 352 9.89 1.95 -2.80
N ARG A 353 10.42 1.17 -3.72
CA ARG A 353 10.47 -0.28 -3.63
C ARG A 353 11.87 -0.76 -3.24
N ILE A 354 11.92 -1.80 -2.40
CA ILE A 354 13.15 -2.52 -2.09
C ILE A 354 13.06 -3.95 -2.59
N GLY A 355 14.04 -4.37 -3.40
CA GLY A 355 14.11 -5.70 -3.96
C GLY A 355 14.36 -6.76 -2.89
N VAL A 356 13.60 -7.83 -2.96
CA VAL A 356 13.64 -8.94 -1.99
C VAL A 356 13.76 -10.31 -2.64
N SER A 357 13.73 -10.40 -3.98
CA SER A 357 13.85 -11.70 -4.65
C SER A 357 15.31 -12.19 -4.71
N ASN A 358 15.46 -13.49 -4.62
CA ASN A 358 16.73 -14.17 -4.86
C ASN A 358 16.48 -15.57 -5.42
N VAL A 359 16.46 -15.68 -6.75
CA VAL A 359 16.19 -16.93 -7.47
C VAL A 359 17.19 -18.02 -7.08
N SER A 360 18.45 -17.66 -6.80
CA SER A 360 19.48 -18.65 -6.41
C SER A 360 19.23 -19.27 -5.03
N LYS A 361 18.50 -18.57 -4.16
CA LYS A 361 18.03 -19.07 -2.85
C LYS A 361 16.63 -19.69 -2.93
N GLY A 362 15.97 -19.71 -4.10
CA GLY A 362 14.59 -20.17 -4.28
C GLY A 362 13.56 -19.18 -3.74
N ILE A 363 13.89 -17.89 -3.63
CA ILE A 363 13.02 -16.82 -3.12
C ILE A 363 12.56 -15.98 -4.32
N ASP A 364 11.45 -16.38 -4.93
CA ASP A 364 10.88 -15.75 -6.13
C ASP A 364 9.34 -15.71 -6.15
N SER A 365 8.71 -16.13 -5.05
CA SER A 365 7.24 -16.08 -4.89
C SER A 365 6.74 -14.65 -4.86
N LYS A 366 5.55 -14.43 -5.44
CA LYS A 366 4.91 -13.11 -5.49
C LYS A 366 4.18 -12.80 -4.18
N GLN A 367 3.98 -11.50 -3.93
CA GLN A 367 3.13 -11.03 -2.83
C GLN A 367 1.73 -11.65 -2.93
N HIS A 368 1.03 -11.77 -1.78
CA HIS A 368 -0.30 -12.35 -1.64
C HIS A 368 -0.40 -13.83 -2.06
N THR A 369 0.74 -14.55 -2.08
CA THR A 369 0.78 -16.01 -2.29
C THR A 369 1.14 -16.74 -1.00
N SER A 370 0.71 -17.99 -0.88
CA SER A 370 0.93 -18.85 0.30
C SER A 370 2.40 -19.23 0.55
N THR A 371 3.27 -18.94 -0.42
CA THR A 371 4.72 -19.26 -0.37
C THR A 371 5.59 -18.01 -0.42
N PHE A 372 5.01 -16.81 -0.25
CA PHE A 372 5.77 -15.56 -0.24
C PHE A 372 6.81 -15.56 0.87
N ASP A 373 8.04 -15.20 0.53
CA ASP A 373 9.13 -14.93 1.46
C ASP A 373 10.10 -13.91 0.84
N ILE A 374 11.04 -13.45 1.64
CA ILE A 374 12.03 -12.44 1.25
C ILE A 374 13.45 -12.96 1.44
N ASP A 375 14.40 -12.49 0.64
CA ASP A 375 15.80 -12.58 0.98
C ASP A 375 16.09 -11.61 2.13
N GLU A 376 16.40 -12.14 3.31
CA GLU A 376 16.62 -11.37 4.55
C GLU A 376 17.80 -10.40 4.47
N ASP A 377 18.72 -10.57 3.48
CA ASP A 377 19.78 -9.59 3.22
C ASP A 377 19.21 -8.20 2.88
N ALA A 378 17.97 -8.13 2.36
CA ALA A 378 17.26 -6.88 2.13
C ALA A 378 16.98 -6.08 3.41
N LEU A 379 16.88 -6.74 4.56
CA LEU A 379 16.60 -6.09 5.84
C LEU A 379 17.75 -5.14 6.26
N GLN A 380 18.99 -5.54 6.06
CA GLN A 380 20.15 -4.69 6.34
C GLN A 380 20.16 -3.46 5.41
N ILE A 381 19.86 -3.68 4.12
CA ILE A 381 19.84 -2.63 3.10
C ILE A 381 18.73 -1.62 3.40
N GLY A 382 17.50 -2.09 3.62
CA GLY A 382 16.35 -1.22 3.88
C GLY A 382 16.48 -0.43 5.18
N THR A 383 16.96 -1.05 6.25
CA THR A 383 17.25 -0.38 7.52
C THR A 383 18.26 0.74 7.35
N GLY A 384 19.36 0.47 6.67
CA GLY A 384 20.42 1.45 6.46
C GLY A 384 20.04 2.57 5.51
N LEU A 385 19.42 2.23 4.37
CA LEU A 385 18.99 3.21 3.37
C LEU A 385 17.93 4.17 3.93
N MET A 386 16.91 3.66 4.61
CA MET A 386 15.88 4.48 5.24
C MET A 386 16.49 5.45 6.26
N SER A 387 17.45 5.00 7.08
CA SER A 387 18.17 5.84 8.03
C SER A 387 18.99 6.92 7.34
N PHE A 388 19.67 6.57 6.26
CA PHE A 388 20.50 7.50 5.49
C PHE A 388 19.66 8.59 4.81
N ILE A 389 18.55 8.19 4.17
CA ILE A 389 17.61 9.13 3.53
C ILE A 389 17.06 10.10 4.57
N ALA A 390 16.55 9.61 5.71
CA ALA A 390 15.91 10.46 6.71
C ALA A 390 16.86 11.48 7.33
N ILE A 391 18.06 11.07 7.75
CA ILE A 391 19.07 11.97 8.32
C ILE A 391 19.53 12.98 7.28
N SER A 392 19.72 12.55 6.02
CA SER A 392 20.16 13.44 4.94
C SER A 392 19.10 14.48 4.58
N LEU A 393 17.83 14.10 4.57
CA LEU A 393 16.72 15.04 4.33
C LEU A 393 16.61 16.07 5.46
N CYS A 394 16.76 15.66 6.72
CA CYS A 394 16.76 16.61 7.85
C CYS A 394 17.86 17.67 7.74
N ASN A 395 19.03 17.30 7.21
CA ASN A 395 20.18 18.20 7.13
C ASN A 395 20.22 19.07 5.85
N ASN A 396 19.49 18.73 4.79
CA ASN A 396 19.62 19.34 3.46
C ASN A 396 18.33 19.96 2.90
N ILE A 397 17.43 20.44 3.77
CA ILE A 397 16.14 21.04 3.35
C ILE A 397 16.29 22.27 2.44
N ILE A 398 17.39 23.02 2.55
CA ILE A 398 17.59 24.26 1.76
C ILE A 398 17.68 23.99 0.25
N LEU A 399 17.68 22.73 -0.18
CA LEU A 399 17.82 22.31 -1.59
C LEU A 399 16.55 21.66 -2.19
N LEU A 400 15.43 21.67 -1.49
CA LEU A 400 14.09 21.30 -1.98
C LEU A 400 13.22 22.55 -2.15
#